data_a93cee2fa2dbc1887c065662ed58903c
#
_entry.id   a93cee2fa2dbc1887c065662ed58903c
#
_cell.length_a   1.000
_cell.length_b   1.000
_cell.length_c   1.000
_cell.angle_alpha   90.00
_cell.angle_beta   90.00
_cell.angle_gamma   90.00
#
_symmetry.space_group_name_H-M   'P 1'
#
loop_
_entity.id
_entity.type
_entity.pdbx_description
1 polymer ?
#
loop_
_entity_poly.entity_id
_entity_poly.type
_entity_poly.pdbx_seq_one_letter_code
_entity_poly.pdbx_strand_id
1 'polypeptide(L)'
;MNRICFGGAEELFMERINVDVSDLCLWETNPRVEPSIDQMDELNKIYNFSAQSQSTSKRQLMNLASSIAENGYQNDVEPILATRAGDKYVIHDANRRLSAIKLLQNPDCYRELLDDRDYKRLKNLVAEYPQNIPSSLDIVVFGDDEQDKLREILNRKHNGPQDGAGTIPWSTEAKARFSGRQTFSDKLETPFQNQFGESLTSYLGGSNATTSTRRVFNSAPVKEYLDIKNPDKITPRATGQSQRTC
;
A
#
# COMPACT_ATOMS: atom_id res chain seq x y z
N MET A 1 -18.41 -10.78 22.87
CA MET A 1 -17.53 -11.96 22.72
C MET A 1 -18.00 -12.73 21.49
N ASN A 2 -17.43 -12.43 20.34
CA ASN A 2 -17.77 -13.11 19.08
C ASN A 2 -16.72 -14.20 18.82
N ARG A 3 -17.10 -15.46 19.06
CA ARG A 3 -16.29 -16.64 18.74
C ARG A 3 -16.52 -17.01 17.28
N ILE A 4 -15.47 -17.03 16.48
CA ILE A 4 -15.51 -17.57 15.12
C ILE A 4 -14.94 -19.00 15.20
N CYS A 5 -15.82 -20.00 15.08
CA CYS A 5 -15.41 -21.41 15.02
C CYS A 5 -15.16 -21.81 13.55
N PHE A 6 -13.95 -22.22 13.24
CA PHE A 6 -13.63 -22.98 12.02
C PHE A 6 -13.54 -24.44 12.39
N GLY A 7 -14.42 -25.27 11.81
CA GLY A 7 -14.56 -26.68 12.16
C GLY A 7 -13.34 -27.53 11.81
N GLY A 8 -12.91 -28.32 12.81
CA GLY A 8 -12.02 -29.47 12.67
C GLY A 8 -10.58 -29.23 13.15
N ALA A 9 -10.27 -29.77 14.35
CA ALA A 9 -8.98 -29.85 15.04
C ALA A 9 -8.41 -28.52 15.58
N GLU A 10 -8.42 -28.42 16.92
CA GLU A 10 -7.91 -27.36 17.78
C GLU A 10 -8.55 -25.98 17.56
N GLU A 11 -9.32 -25.54 18.53
CA GLU A 11 -9.94 -24.19 18.55
C GLU A 11 -8.86 -23.13 18.50
N LEU A 12 -8.78 -22.47 17.35
CA LEU A 12 -7.93 -21.31 17.10
C LEU A 12 -8.51 -20.11 17.86
N PHE A 13 -8.11 -19.90 19.09
CA PHE A 13 -8.51 -18.74 19.88
C PHE A 13 -7.67 -17.51 19.50
N MET A 14 -7.96 -16.92 18.37
CA MET A 14 -7.57 -15.53 18.14
C MET A 14 -8.64 -14.63 18.79
N GLU A 15 -8.28 -13.93 19.83
CA GLU A 15 -9.18 -13.00 20.49
C GLU A 15 -9.22 -11.68 19.71
N ARG A 16 -10.41 -11.28 19.26
CA ARG A 16 -10.64 -9.95 18.68
C ARG A 16 -11.25 -9.06 19.75
N ILE A 17 -10.54 -7.99 20.10
CA ILE A 17 -10.95 -7.04 21.15
C ILE A 17 -10.86 -5.61 20.64
N ASN A 18 -11.67 -4.72 21.19
CA ASN A 18 -11.57 -3.28 20.99
C ASN A 18 -10.71 -2.68 22.10
N VAL A 19 -9.69 -1.88 21.72
CA VAL A 19 -8.69 -1.34 22.65
C VAL A 19 -8.47 0.13 22.35
N ASP A 20 -8.36 0.96 23.40
CA ASP A 20 -8.02 2.36 23.26
C ASP A 20 -6.64 2.54 22.60
N VAL A 21 -6.52 3.52 21.71
CA VAL A 21 -5.26 3.78 21.00
C VAL A 21 -4.11 4.11 21.96
N SER A 22 -4.40 4.65 23.15
CA SER A 22 -3.42 4.92 24.21
C SER A 22 -2.75 3.64 24.76
N ASP A 23 -3.43 2.50 24.69
CA ASP A 23 -2.94 1.21 25.15
C ASP A 23 -2.23 0.40 24.05
N LEU A 24 -2.21 0.93 22.83
CA LEU A 24 -1.50 0.35 21.70
C LEU A 24 -0.09 0.88 21.60
N CYS A 25 0.89 -0.01 21.59
CA CYS A 25 2.31 0.29 21.44
C CYS A 25 2.80 -0.07 20.04
N LEU A 26 3.64 0.78 19.47
CA LEU A 26 4.40 0.46 18.26
C LEU A 26 5.42 -0.64 18.57
N TRP A 27 5.79 -1.40 17.55
CA TRP A 27 6.74 -2.51 17.69
C TRP A 27 8.19 -2.00 17.64
N GLU A 28 8.83 -1.85 18.77
CA GLU A 28 10.20 -1.29 18.92
C GLU A 28 11.29 -2.12 18.21
N THR A 29 11.04 -3.41 17.96
CA THR A 29 11.90 -4.28 17.15
C THR A 29 11.34 -4.54 15.76
N ASN A 30 10.60 -3.59 15.20
CA ASN A 30 9.99 -3.68 13.89
C ASN A 30 11.06 -3.88 12.79
N PRO A 31 11.02 -5.00 12.01
CA PRO A 31 12.05 -5.29 11.01
C PRO A 31 12.17 -4.25 9.89
N ARG A 32 11.22 -3.33 9.79
CA ARG A 32 11.21 -2.26 8.77
C ARG A 32 12.18 -1.13 9.08
N VAL A 33 12.48 -0.92 10.35
CA VAL A 33 13.36 0.14 10.85
C VAL A 33 14.40 -0.44 11.81
N GLU A 34 15.45 0.32 12.12
CA GLU A 34 16.39 -0.07 13.18
C GLU A 34 15.65 -0.16 14.53
N PRO A 35 16.05 -1.10 15.43
CA PRO A 35 15.44 -1.23 16.75
C PRO A 35 15.37 0.09 17.49
N SER A 36 14.27 0.37 18.13
CA SER A 36 13.97 1.63 18.81
C SER A 36 14.15 1.50 20.31
N ILE A 37 14.48 2.62 20.97
CA ILE A 37 14.69 2.65 22.42
C ILE A 37 13.39 2.91 23.20
N ASP A 38 12.39 3.51 22.53
CA ASP A 38 11.08 3.80 23.09
C ASP A 38 10.04 4.07 21.97
N GLN A 39 8.80 4.33 22.37
CA GLN A 39 7.69 4.58 21.46
C GLN A 39 7.85 5.88 20.62
N MET A 40 8.53 6.88 21.19
CA MET A 40 8.78 8.15 20.49
C MET A 40 9.83 7.96 19.40
N ASP A 41 10.90 7.22 19.71
CA ASP A 41 11.94 6.86 18.75
C ASP A 41 11.40 5.96 17.62
N GLU A 42 10.54 4.98 17.95
CA GLU A 42 9.89 4.15 16.92
C GLU A 42 9.04 4.99 15.98
N LEU A 43 8.20 5.89 16.51
CA LEU A 43 7.38 6.76 15.68
C LEU A 43 8.25 7.69 14.82
N ASN A 44 9.32 8.24 15.38
CA ASN A 44 10.29 9.06 14.65
C ASN A 44 10.94 8.29 13.50
N LYS A 45 11.38 7.05 13.74
CA LYS A 45 11.94 6.18 12.71
C LYS A 45 10.93 5.85 11.62
N ILE A 46 9.68 5.53 11.99
CA ILE A 46 8.60 5.28 11.02
C ILE A 46 8.30 6.54 10.19
N TYR A 47 8.24 7.72 10.82
CA TYR A 47 8.01 9.00 10.14
C TYR A 47 9.12 9.33 9.15
N ASN A 48 10.38 9.05 9.49
CA ASN A 48 11.54 9.32 8.66
C ASN A 48 11.94 8.14 7.76
N PHE A 49 11.33 6.95 7.96
CA PHE A 49 11.71 5.75 7.20
C PHE A 49 11.41 5.89 5.72
N SER A 50 12.41 5.63 4.91
CA SER A 50 12.25 5.52 3.47
C SER A 50 13.25 4.54 2.86
N ALA A 51 12.72 3.59 2.09
CA ALA A 51 13.53 2.78 1.20
C ALA A 51 14.09 3.58 0.00
N GLN A 52 13.63 4.82 -0.25
CA GLN A 52 14.01 5.63 -1.41
C GLN A 52 14.52 7.02 -1.03
N SER A 53 13.84 7.73 -0.14
CA SER A 53 14.26 9.05 0.39
C SER A 53 13.37 9.47 1.56
N GLN A 54 13.92 10.21 2.54
CA GLN A 54 13.18 10.69 3.71
C GLN A 54 11.95 11.53 3.33
N SER A 55 12.04 12.38 2.32
CA SER A 55 10.90 13.18 1.85
C SER A 55 9.73 12.34 1.33
N THR A 56 10.01 11.19 0.75
CA THR A 56 8.98 10.25 0.28
C THR A 56 8.26 9.58 1.46
N SER A 57 8.99 9.21 2.51
CA SER A 57 8.41 8.55 3.69
C SER A 57 7.47 9.48 4.45
N LYS A 58 7.94 10.67 4.84
CA LYS A 58 7.13 11.70 5.49
C LYS A 58 5.85 11.96 4.70
N ARG A 59 5.98 12.20 3.40
CA ARG A 59 4.82 12.40 2.51
C ARG A 59 3.85 11.22 2.52
N GLN A 60 4.35 9.98 2.50
CA GLN A 60 3.49 8.79 2.52
C GLN A 60 2.75 8.63 3.85
N LEU A 61 3.40 8.88 4.98
CA LEU A 61 2.76 8.82 6.28
C LEU A 61 1.71 9.93 6.44
N MET A 62 2.03 11.16 6.00
CA MET A 62 1.10 12.29 6.02
C MET A 62 -0.09 12.11 5.09
N ASN A 63 0.09 11.46 3.93
CA ASN A 63 -1.03 11.12 3.05
C ASN A 63 -1.92 10.02 3.67
N LEU A 64 -1.33 9.07 4.39
CA LEU A 64 -2.09 8.08 5.15
C LEU A 64 -2.90 8.74 6.28
N ALA A 65 -2.29 9.67 7.03
CA ALA A 65 -3.00 10.44 8.05
C ALA A 65 -4.16 11.25 7.45
N SER A 66 -3.95 11.92 6.31
CA SER A 66 -5.03 12.63 5.62
C SER A 66 -6.15 11.68 5.19
N SER A 67 -5.81 10.54 4.59
CA SER A 67 -6.81 9.55 4.18
C SER A 67 -7.63 9.01 5.35
N ILE A 68 -7.00 8.78 6.51
CA ILE A 68 -7.71 8.35 7.72
C ILE A 68 -8.64 9.45 8.24
N ALA A 69 -8.17 10.71 8.28
CA ALA A 69 -8.98 11.84 8.74
C ALA A 69 -10.17 12.09 7.80
N GLU A 70 -9.96 12.10 6.49
CA GLU A 70 -10.99 12.39 5.48
C GLU A 70 -12.02 11.26 5.34
N ASN A 71 -11.60 9.99 5.40
CA ASN A 71 -12.44 8.84 5.05
C ASN A 71 -12.75 7.91 6.24
N GLY A 72 -12.18 8.16 7.41
CA GLY A 72 -12.21 7.25 8.54
C GLY A 72 -11.23 6.07 8.39
N TYR A 73 -11.01 5.35 9.47
CA TYR A 73 -10.18 4.14 9.47
C TYR A 73 -11.04 2.88 9.36
N GLN A 74 -10.83 2.11 8.30
CA GLN A 74 -11.59 0.88 8.02
C GLN A 74 -10.94 -0.32 8.74
N ASN A 75 -11.12 -0.39 10.05
CA ASN A 75 -10.52 -1.43 10.90
C ASN A 75 -11.02 -2.85 10.56
N ASP A 76 -12.26 -2.97 10.12
CA ASP A 76 -12.88 -4.27 9.83
C ASP A 76 -12.24 -5.01 8.66
N VAL A 77 -11.73 -4.26 7.68
CA VAL A 77 -11.16 -4.81 6.45
C VAL A 77 -9.68 -5.17 6.62
N GLU A 78 -8.97 -4.44 7.48
CA GLU A 78 -7.54 -4.63 7.72
C GLU A 78 -7.25 -4.77 9.21
N PRO A 79 -7.39 -5.98 9.79
CA PRO A 79 -7.19 -6.21 11.20
C PRO A 79 -5.75 -5.90 11.63
N ILE A 80 -5.62 -5.33 12.81
CA ILE A 80 -4.36 -5.06 13.47
C ILE A 80 -3.95 -6.31 14.24
N LEU A 81 -2.73 -6.79 14.03
CA LEU A 81 -2.19 -7.98 14.72
C LEU A 81 -1.31 -7.53 15.89
N ALA A 82 -1.58 -8.06 17.07
CA ALA A 82 -0.94 -7.63 18.31
C ALA A 82 -0.62 -8.80 19.24
N THR A 83 0.30 -8.56 20.18
CA THR A 83 0.53 -9.39 21.34
C THR A 83 0.33 -8.59 22.62
N ARG A 84 0.01 -9.24 23.73
CA ARG A 84 -0.10 -8.59 25.03
C ARG A 84 1.28 -8.31 25.63
N ALA A 85 1.47 -7.13 26.21
CA ALA A 85 2.67 -6.73 26.94
C ALA A 85 2.26 -6.02 28.24
N GLY A 86 2.06 -6.79 29.32
CA GLY A 86 1.46 -6.28 30.55
C GLY A 86 0.04 -5.80 30.34
N ASP A 87 -0.21 -4.53 30.66
CA ASP A 87 -1.54 -3.89 30.50
C ASP A 87 -1.73 -3.27 29.10
N LYS A 88 -0.74 -3.39 28.20
CA LYS A 88 -0.77 -2.82 26.85
C LYS A 88 -0.65 -3.90 25.77
N TYR A 89 -0.74 -3.47 24.51
CA TYR A 89 -0.65 -4.34 23.34
C TYR A 89 0.39 -3.82 22.36
N VAL A 90 1.35 -4.67 21.98
CA VAL A 90 2.35 -4.37 20.97
C VAL A 90 1.82 -4.77 19.60
N ILE A 91 1.83 -3.82 18.66
CA ILE A 91 1.31 -4.00 17.29
C ILE A 91 2.40 -4.56 16.39
N HIS A 92 2.22 -5.77 15.84
CA HIS A 92 3.15 -6.39 14.91
C HIS A 92 2.83 -6.09 13.43
N ASP A 93 1.57 -5.85 13.09
CA ASP A 93 1.15 -5.34 11.78
C ASP A 93 0.36 -4.05 11.96
N ALA A 94 0.41 -3.15 10.97
CA ALA A 94 -0.20 -1.83 10.99
C ALA A 94 0.57 -0.73 11.74
N ASN A 95 1.87 -0.89 12.03
CA ASN A 95 2.66 0.16 12.73
C ASN A 95 2.55 1.54 12.06
N ARG A 96 2.59 1.63 10.72
CA ARG A 96 2.41 2.91 10.01
C ARG A 96 1.00 3.50 10.19
N ARG A 97 -0.04 2.66 10.22
CA ARG A 97 -1.43 3.10 10.42
C ARG A 97 -1.60 3.61 11.85
N LEU A 98 -1.10 2.86 12.83
CA LEU A 98 -1.11 3.30 14.23
C LEU A 98 -0.32 4.59 14.43
N SER A 99 0.85 4.75 13.80
CA SER A 99 1.61 6.01 13.84
C SER A 99 0.80 7.18 13.30
N ALA A 100 0.13 7.03 12.16
CA ALA A 100 -0.73 8.07 11.59
C ALA A 100 -1.90 8.44 12.53
N ILE A 101 -2.54 7.44 13.15
CA ILE A 101 -3.63 7.66 14.11
C ILE A 101 -3.13 8.38 15.36
N LYS A 102 -2.00 7.97 15.94
CA LYS A 102 -1.39 8.63 17.10
C LYS A 102 -1.05 10.10 16.81
N LEU A 103 -0.49 10.39 15.63
CA LEU A 103 -0.21 11.76 15.17
C LEU A 103 -1.49 12.59 15.02
N LEU A 104 -2.59 12.00 14.54
CA LEU A 104 -3.89 12.68 14.43
C LEU A 104 -4.55 12.88 15.78
N GLN A 105 -4.47 11.93 16.71
CA GLN A 105 -5.08 12.07 18.04
C GLN A 105 -4.46 13.20 18.85
N ASN A 106 -3.15 13.36 18.79
CA ASN A 106 -2.47 14.39 19.56
C ASN A 106 -1.21 14.93 18.85
N PRO A 107 -1.37 15.80 17.83
CA PRO A 107 -0.22 16.38 17.12
C PRO A 107 0.75 17.13 18.03
N ASP A 108 0.26 17.70 19.14
CA ASP A 108 1.07 18.49 20.06
C ASP A 108 2.09 17.65 20.82
N CYS A 109 1.73 16.40 21.18
CA CYS A 109 2.66 15.45 21.81
C CYS A 109 3.85 15.08 20.91
N TYR A 110 3.69 15.19 19.61
CA TYR A 110 4.71 14.81 18.61
C TYR A 110 5.33 16.02 17.91
N ARG A 111 5.11 17.23 18.45
CA ARG A 111 5.57 18.49 17.84
C ARG A 111 7.05 18.50 17.51
N GLU A 112 7.89 17.96 18.37
CA GLU A 112 9.35 17.92 18.20
C GLU A 112 9.82 17.00 17.06
N LEU A 113 9.03 15.98 16.71
CA LEU A 113 9.32 15.06 15.62
C LEU A 113 8.92 15.62 14.26
N LEU A 114 7.95 16.54 14.24
CA LEU A 114 7.30 17.02 13.03
C LEU A 114 7.95 18.30 12.51
N ASP A 115 8.07 18.41 11.20
CA ASP A 115 8.34 19.71 10.60
C ASP A 115 7.08 20.63 10.67
N ASP A 116 7.29 21.94 10.54
CA ASP A 116 6.21 22.93 10.69
C ASP A 116 5.06 22.73 9.73
N ARG A 117 5.34 22.27 8.52
CA ARG A 117 4.35 22.00 7.49
C ARG A 117 3.46 20.83 7.87
N ASP A 118 4.06 19.72 8.28
CA ASP A 118 3.34 18.51 8.64
C ASP A 118 2.56 18.69 9.94
N TYR A 119 3.13 19.40 10.92
CA TYR A 119 2.40 19.77 12.14
C TYR A 119 1.15 20.61 11.83
N LYS A 120 1.27 21.69 11.03
CA LYS A 120 0.13 22.50 10.62
C LYS A 120 -0.91 21.69 9.87
N ARG A 121 -0.48 20.79 8.98
CA ARG A 121 -1.38 19.90 8.24
C ARG A 121 -2.17 19.00 9.19
N LEU A 122 -1.53 18.38 10.16
CA LEU A 122 -2.22 17.54 11.16
C LEU A 122 -3.22 18.34 11.99
N LYS A 123 -2.84 19.54 12.47
CA LYS A 123 -3.76 20.40 13.23
C LYS A 123 -5.01 20.76 12.43
N ASN A 124 -4.85 21.06 11.14
CA ASN A 124 -5.98 21.35 10.25
C ASN A 124 -6.88 20.11 10.06
N LEU A 125 -6.30 18.93 9.81
CA LEU A 125 -7.05 17.68 9.67
C LEU A 125 -7.86 17.35 10.93
N VAL A 126 -7.25 17.50 12.10
CA VAL A 126 -7.93 17.26 13.38
C VAL A 126 -9.08 18.25 13.61
N ALA A 127 -8.91 19.50 13.22
CA ALA A 127 -9.95 20.51 13.35
C ALA A 127 -11.11 20.29 12.38
N GLU A 128 -10.82 19.79 11.16
CA GLU A 128 -11.81 19.60 10.10
C GLU A 128 -12.58 18.28 10.22
N TYR A 129 -11.89 17.19 10.65
CA TYR A 129 -12.45 15.84 10.69
C TYR A 129 -12.34 15.14 12.05
N PRO A 130 -12.67 15.78 13.18
CA PRO A 130 -12.45 15.20 14.51
C PRO A 130 -13.22 13.88 14.72
N GLN A 131 -14.39 13.71 14.08
CA GLN A 131 -15.27 12.54 14.21
C GLN A 131 -14.73 11.29 13.52
N ASN A 132 -13.79 11.43 12.58
CA ASN A 132 -13.22 10.31 11.81
C ASN A 132 -11.95 9.74 12.45
N ILE A 133 -11.41 10.41 13.47
CA ILE A 133 -10.18 9.97 14.15
C ILE A 133 -10.57 8.95 15.23
N PRO A 134 -10.18 7.68 15.09
CA PRO A 134 -10.60 6.66 16.04
C PRO A 134 -9.94 6.88 17.40
N SER A 135 -10.72 6.72 18.48
CA SER A 135 -10.22 6.69 19.87
C SER A 135 -9.81 5.26 20.25
N SER A 136 -10.45 4.24 19.69
CA SER A 136 -10.18 2.84 19.92
C SER A 136 -10.10 2.08 18.60
N LEU A 137 -9.47 0.90 18.62
CA LEU A 137 -9.27 0.05 17.45
C LEU A 137 -9.55 -1.40 17.80
N ASP A 138 -10.13 -2.14 16.86
CA ASP A 138 -10.23 -3.59 16.96
C ASP A 138 -8.91 -4.24 16.60
N ILE A 139 -8.37 -5.05 17.47
CA ILE A 139 -7.13 -5.78 17.28
C ILE A 139 -7.37 -7.29 17.40
N VAL A 140 -6.51 -8.07 16.74
CA VAL A 140 -6.43 -9.53 16.89
C VAL A 140 -5.22 -9.82 17.76
N VAL A 141 -5.45 -10.37 18.94
CA VAL A 141 -4.41 -10.67 19.93
C VAL A 141 -3.96 -12.11 19.78
N PHE A 142 -2.65 -12.30 19.70
CA PHE A 142 -1.99 -13.59 19.68
C PHE A 142 -1.40 -13.90 21.07
N GLY A 143 -1.64 -15.10 21.56
CA GLY A 143 -1.03 -15.60 22.79
C GLY A 143 0.44 -15.95 22.63
N ASP A 144 1.09 -16.30 23.75
CA ASP A 144 2.51 -16.69 23.75
C ASP A 144 2.74 -18.00 22.98
N ASP A 145 1.77 -18.88 22.94
CA ASP A 145 1.76 -20.15 22.21
C ASP A 145 1.47 -19.98 20.71
N GLU A 146 1.02 -18.80 20.28
CA GLU A 146 0.68 -18.49 18.89
C GLU A 146 1.74 -17.68 18.13
N GLN A 147 2.92 -17.50 18.71
CA GLN A 147 3.99 -16.67 18.13
C GLN A 147 4.46 -17.16 16.75
N ASP A 148 4.54 -18.46 16.53
CA ASP A 148 4.95 -19.03 15.25
C ASP A 148 3.91 -18.76 14.17
N LYS A 149 2.63 -18.83 14.52
CA LYS A 149 1.51 -18.50 13.64
C LYS A 149 1.47 -17.01 13.28
N LEU A 150 1.67 -16.13 14.27
CA LEU A 150 1.82 -14.69 14.03
C LEU A 150 2.96 -14.43 13.04
N ARG A 151 4.13 -15.04 13.25
CA ARG A 151 5.30 -14.92 12.37
C ARG A 151 5.00 -15.39 10.95
N GLU A 152 4.31 -16.52 10.79
CA GLU A 152 3.89 -17.04 9.49
C GLU A 152 2.96 -16.06 8.76
N ILE A 153 1.97 -15.48 9.45
CA ILE A 153 1.04 -14.50 8.88
C ILE A 153 1.81 -13.24 8.43
N LEU A 154 2.70 -12.71 9.28
CA LEU A 154 3.51 -11.54 8.95
C LEU A 154 4.42 -11.83 7.75
N ASN A 155 5.02 -13.02 7.69
CA ASN A 155 5.84 -13.44 6.57
C ASN A 155 5.05 -13.46 5.26
N ARG A 156 3.85 -14.04 5.25
CA ARG A 156 2.97 -14.05 4.07
C ARG A 156 2.55 -12.65 3.62
N LYS A 157 2.35 -11.71 4.57
CA LYS A 157 1.95 -10.33 4.27
C LYS A 157 3.09 -9.49 3.69
N HIS A 158 4.34 -9.71 4.14
CA HIS A 158 5.43 -8.76 3.90
C HIS A 158 6.56 -9.27 3.01
N ASN A 159 6.73 -10.58 2.87
CA ASN A 159 7.87 -11.17 2.15
C ASN A 159 7.57 -11.64 0.72
N GLY A 160 6.53 -11.10 0.09
CA GLY A 160 6.23 -11.34 -1.32
C GLY A 160 5.52 -12.67 -1.60
N PRO A 161 5.61 -13.19 -2.82
CA PRO A 161 4.75 -14.27 -3.32
C PRO A 161 4.91 -15.62 -2.62
N GLN A 162 6.12 -15.98 -2.14
CA GLN A 162 6.42 -17.24 -1.43
C GLN A 162 5.77 -18.46 -2.10
N ASP A 163 6.08 -18.70 -3.37
CA ASP A 163 5.50 -19.77 -4.19
C ASP A 163 3.96 -19.78 -4.24
N GLY A 164 3.35 -18.62 -4.09
CA GLY A 164 1.90 -18.42 -4.13
C GLY A 164 1.22 -18.33 -2.76
N ALA A 165 1.92 -18.62 -1.65
CA ALA A 165 1.36 -18.52 -0.30
C ALA A 165 1.30 -17.08 0.23
N GLY A 166 2.11 -16.17 -0.31
CA GLY A 166 2.17 -14.76 0.08
C GLY A 166 1.36 -13.82 -0.83
N THR A 167 1.38 -12.55 -0.49
CA THR A 167 0.70 -11.51 -1.29
C THR A 167 1.44 -11.26 -2.60
N ILE A 168 0.74 -11.40 -3.72
CA ILE A 168 1.25 -11.08 -5.06
C ILE A 168 0.79 -9.66 -5.43
N PRO A 169 1.71 -8.68 -5.55
CA PRO A 169 1.34 -7.34 -5.97
C PRO A 169 0.74 -7.32 -7.38
N TRP A 170 -0.30 -6.53 -7.58
CA TRP A 170 -0.83 -6.32 -8.91
C TRP A 170 0.21 -5.69 -9.84
N SER A 171 0.28 -6.20 -11.07
CA SER A 171 1.08 -5.60 -12.13
C SER A 171 0.61 -4.17 -12.47
N THR A 172 1.40 -3.43 -13.22
CA THR A 172 1.03 -2.08 -13.70
C THR A 172 -0.27 -2.13 -14.52
N GLU A 173 -0.44 -3.17 -15.32
CA GLU A 173 -1.62 -3.40 -16.15
C GLU A 173 -2.85 -3.72 -15.31
N ALA A 174 -2.71 -4.59 -14.29
CA ALA A 174 -3.79 -4.92 -13.38
C ALA A 174 -4.27 -3.69 -12.60
N LYS A 175 -3.33 -2.85 -12.12
CA LYS A 175 -3.65 -1.58 -11.43
C LYS A 175 -4.34 -0.58 -12.36
N ALA A 176 -3.92 -0.50 -13.62
CA ALA A 176 -4.55 0.38 -14.60
C ALA A 176 -6.00 -0.06 -14.88
N ARG A 177 -6.21 -1.37 -15.15
CA ARG A 177 -7.56 -1.93 -15.35
C ARG A 177 -8.48 -1.70 -14.16
N PHE A 178 -7.99 -1.96 -12.94
CA PHE A 178 -8.75 -1.71 -11.71
C PHE A 178 -9.17 -0.23 -11.57
N SER A 179 -8.29 0.70 -11.95
CA SER A 179 -8.60 2.15 -11.91
C SER A 179 -9.35 2.68 -13.14
N GLY A 180 -9.83 1.79 -14.03
CA GLY A 180 -10.51 2.17 -15.28
C GLY A 180 -9.62 2.87 -16.30
N ARG A 181 -8.29 2.82 -16.14
CA ARG A 181 -7.33 3.44 -17.06
C ARG A 181 -6.82 2.42 -18.08
N GLN A 182 -6.72 2.84 -19.33
CA GLN A 182 -6.05 2.05 -20.35
C GLN A 182 -4.55 2.31 -20.31
N THR A 183 -3.75 1.24 -20.33
CA THR A 183 -2.31 1.34 -20.55
C THR A 183 -2.00 1.63 -22.03
N PHE A 184 -0.74 1.96 -22.32
CA PHE A 184 -0.31 2.11 -23.69
C PHE A 184 -0.46 0.80 -24.50
N SER A 185 -0.19 -0.35 -23.89
CA SER A 185 -0.39 -1.66 -24.51
C SER A 185 -1.88 -1.95 -24.80
N ASP A 186 -2.78 -1.60 -23.87
CA ASP A 186 -4.23 -1.78 -24.09
C ASP A 186 -4.73 -0.97 -25.30
N LYS A 187 -4.16 0.20 -25.52
CA LYS A 187 -4.51 1.04 -26.71
C LYS A 187 -4.04 0.44 -28.03
N LEU A 188 -2.96 -0.33 -27.99
CA LEU A 188 -2.40 -0.99 -29.16
C LEU A 188 -2.99 -2.37 -29.42
N GLU A 189 -3.60 -3.01 -28.44
CA GLU A 189 -4.07 -4.39 -28.49
C GLU A 189 -5.05 -4.61 -29.66
N THR A 190 -6.11 -3.81 -29.74
CA THR A 190 -7.12 -3.97 -30.80
C THR A 190 -6.56 -3.72 -32.20
N PRO A 191 -5.82 -2.61 -32.47
CA PRO A 191 -5.18 -2.41 -33.76
C PRO A 191 -4.20 -3.52 -34.15
N PHE A 192 -3.43 -4.02 -33.19
CA PHE A 192 -2.47 -5.10 -33.43
C PHE A 192 -3.18 -6.41 -33.78
N GLN A 193 -4.18 -6.81 -33.00
CA GLN A 193 -4.98 -8.01 -33.23
C GLN A 193 -5.70 -7.99 -34.57
N ASN A 194 -6.25 -6.83 -34.95
CA ASN A 194 -6.90 -6.65 -36.26
C ASN A 194 -5.93 -6.82 -37.42
N GLN A 195 -4.67 -6.43 -37.25
CA GLN A 195 -3.67 -6.48 -38.29
C GLN A 195 -2.96 -7.82 -38.40
N PHE A 196 -2.68 -8.48 -37.27
CA PHE A 196 -1.81 -9.66 -37.21
C PHE A 196 -2.55 -10.95 -36.82
N GLY A 197 -3.82 -10.85 -36.39
CA GLY A 197 -4.63 -12.02 -36.03
C GLY A 197 -4.35 -12.60 -34.65
N GLU A 198 -3.39 -12.04 -33.90
CA GLU A 198 -3.01 -12.46 -32.57
C GLU A 198 -2.90 -11.29 -31.61
N SER A 199 -2.91 -11.55 -30.27
CA SER A 199 -2.80 -10.49 -29.27
C SER A 199 -1.37 -9.96 -29.16
N LEU A 200 -1.22 -8.66 -28.93
CA LEU A 200 0.07 -8.03 -28.67
C LEU A 200 0.77 -8.65 -27.44
N THR A 201 0.02 -8.98 -26.41
CA THR A 201 0.51 -9.62 -25.18
C THR A 201 1.08 -11.00 -25.48
N SER A 202 0.39 -11.83 -26.30
CA SER A 202 0.87 -13.13 -26.75
C SER A 202 2.15 -13.00 -27.58
N TYR A 203 2.14 -12.11 -28.56
CA TYR A 203 3.27 -11.85 -29.44
C TYR A 203 4.55 -11.43 -28.68
N LEU A 204 4.41 -10.62 -27.62
CA LEU A 204 5.53 -10.15 -26.80
C LEU A 204 5.91 -11.10 -25.66
N GLY A 205 5.32 -12.30 -25.58
CA GLY A 205 5.69 -13.33 -24.61
C GLY A 205 5.20 -13.10 -23.18
N GLY A 206 4.08 -12.37 -22.99
CA GLY A 206 3.37 -12.33 -21.71
C GLY A 206 3.46 -11.03 -20.90
N SER A 207 3.56 -11.14 -19.57
CA SER A 207 3.29 -10.05 -18.60
C SER A 207 4.16 -8.78 -18.68
N ASN A 208 5.23 -8.78 -19.44
CA ASN A 208 6.14 -7.63 -19.62
C ASN A 208 5.84 -6.79 -20.87
N ALA A 209 4.74 -7.08 -21.58
CA ALA A 209 4.37 -6.43 -22.82
C ALA A 209 4.35 -4.89 -22.71
N THR A 210 3.74 -4.33 -21.66
CA THR A 210 3.64 -2.88 -21.46
C THR A 210 5.01 -2.23 -21.30
N THR A 211 5.90 -2.82 -20.51
CA THR A 211 7.24 -2.27 -20.26
C THR A 211 8.09 -2.32 -21.52
N SER A 212 8.06 -3.44 -22.24
CA SER A 212 8.81 -3.64 -23.48
C SER A 212 8.31 -2.70 -24.59
N THR A 213 7.01 -2.65 -24.80
CA THR A 213 6.36 -1.76 -25.77
C THR A 213 6.68 -0.30 -25.47
N ARG A 214 6.52 0.14 -24.22
CA ARG A 214 6.80 1.51 -23.81
C ARG A 214 8.27 1.87 -23.99
N ARG A 215 9.19 0.94 -23.72
CA ARG A 215 10.64 1.15 -23.92
C ARG A 215 10.97 1.36 -25.40
N VAL A 216 10.40 0.55 -26.30
CA VAL A 216 10.58 0.68 -27.74
C VAL A 216 10.05 2.03 -28.24
N PHE A 217 8.82 2.38 -27.92
CA PHE A 217 8.19 3.64 -28.37
C PHE A 217 8.77 4.90 -27.70
N ASN A 218 9.48 4.75 -26.58
CA ASN A 218 10.19 5.86 -25.94
C ASN A 218 11.62 6.05 -26.50
N SER A 219 12.14 5.12 -27.29
CA SER A 219 13.45 5.28 -27.89
C SER A 219 13.48 6.43 -28.91
N ALA A 220 14.56 7.21 -28.93
CA ALA A 220 14.68 8.37 -29.83
C ALA A 220 14.52 8.01 -31.32
N PRO A 221 15.15 6.92 -31.82
CA PRO A 221 15.02 6.54 -33.23
C PRO A 221 13.58 6.21 -33.63
N VAL A 222 12.81 5.50 -32.71
CA VAL A 222 11.43 5.14 -33.02
C VAL A 222 10.51 6.35 -32.96
N LYS A 223 10.72 7.27 -32.01
CA LYS A 223 9.99 8.54 -31.95
C LYS A 223 10.18 9.38 -33.20
N GLU A 224 11.41 9.50 -33.65
CA GLU A 224 11.75 10.24 -34.86
C GLU A 224 11.16 9.58 -36.11
N TYR A 225 11.33 8.26 -36.27
CA TYR A 225 10.80 7.51 -37.43
C TYR A 225 9.26 7.56 -37.51
N LEU A 226 8.58 7.52 -36.37
CA LEU A 226 7.10 7.52 -36.31
C LEU A 226 6.50 8.91 -36.09
N ASP A 227 7.31 9.95 -36.00
CA ASP A 227 6.91 11.33 -35.65
C ASP A 227 6.06 11.40 -34.35
N ILE A 228 6.50 10.67 -33.36
CA ILE A 228 5.79 10.56 -32.07
C ILE A 228 6.46 11.44 -31.03
N LYS A 229 5.80 12.50 -30.57
CA LYS A 229 6.30 13.33 -29.46
C LYS A 229 6.07 12.69 -28.08
N ASN A 230 4.92 12.08 -27.89
CA ASN A 230 4.54 11.43 -26.63
C ASN A 230 3.78 10.12 -26.89
N PRO A 231 4.37 8.94 -26.59
CA PRO A 231 3.73 7.65 -26.78
C PRO A 231 2.37 7.50 -26.06
N ASP A 232 2.21 8.11 -24.88
CA ASP A 232 0.96 8.03 -24.11
C ASP A 232 -0.22 8.78 -24.79
N LYS A 233 0.08 9.64 -25.76
CA LYS A 233 -0.92 10.41 -26.52
C LYS A 233 -1.20 9.86 -27.92
N ILE A 234 -0.65 8.70 -28.26
CA ILE A 234 -0.91 8.07 -29.56
C ILE A 234 -2.38 7.64 -29.58
N THR A 235 -3.12 8.12 -30.59
CA THR A 235 -4.42 7.60 -30.95
C THR A 235 -4.21 6.71 -32.18
N PRO A 236 -4.53 5.39 -32.12
CA PRO A 236 -4.45 4.52 -33.28
C PRO A 236 -5.35 5.10 -34.38
N ARG A 237 -4.82 5.26 -35.60
CA ARG A 237 -5.64 5.60 -36.76
C ARG A 237 -6.58 4.44 -37.01
N ALA A 238 -7.86 4.73 -37.21
CA ALA A 238 -8.81 3.73 -37.71
C ALA A 238 -8.25 3.15 -39.02
N THR A 239 -8.09 1.83 -39.06
CA THR A 239 -7.65 1.10 -40.24
C THR A 239 -8.66 1.32 -41.39
N GLY A 240 -8.31 2.17 -42.34
CA GLY A 240 -9.21 2.44 -43.46
C GLY A 240 -8.73 3.53 -44.42
N GLN A 241 -7.42 3.67 -44.67
CA GLN A 241 -6.94 4.34 -45.89
C GLN A 241 -5.46 4.01 -46.12
N SER A 242 -5.24 2.93 -46.88
CA SER A 242 -3.99 2.72 -47.60
C SER A 242 -3.89 3.78 -48.70
N GLN A 243 -3.19 4.88 -48.46
CA GLN A 243 -2.64 5.65 -49.56
C GLN A 243 -1.23 5.10 -49.84
N ARG A 244 -1.20 4.14 -50.76
CA ARG A 244 -0.01 3.92 -51.58
C ARG A 244 0.10 5.17 -52.47
N THR A 245 1.03 6.03 -52.17
CA THR A 245 1.55 6.98 -53.16
C THR A 245 2.87 6.41 -53.66
N CYS A 246 2.91 6.16 -54.97
CA CYS A 246 4.09 5.81 -55.75
C CYS A 246 5.19 6.88 -55.67
#